data_e9abc33bc5754f203b7798b0404b79e7
#
_entry.id   e9abc33bc5754f203b7798b0404b79e7
#
_cell.length_a   1.000
_cell.length_b   1.000
_cell.length_c   1.000
_cell.angle_alpha   90.00
_cell.angle_beta   90.00
_cell.angle_gamma   90.00
#
_symmetry.space_group_name_H-M   'P 1'
#
loop_
_entity.id
_entity.type
_entity.pdbx_description
1 polymer ?
#
loop_
_entity_poly.entity_id
_entity_poly.type
_entity_poly.pdbx_seq_one_letter_code
_entity_poly.pdbx_strand_id
1 'polypeptide(L)'
;MPKGKRAAATEEEERGARPFWSGTLTFGLVSIPVDLYPGNRNSRTPLRMLGPDGVPLSRRYYSQKTGNDLDSESMIRGYEIDKEKFVAVTDEELERLAPEQSRDIDLRTFVPLESIPPLYFDRSYFLVPSSGSEKAYRLLGATMEKSKLAGIATFVMRGKEYLVAIFPENGILRAETMRFADELRSPKDVGLPEKPKVPAAAVKPREAR
;
A
#
# COMPACT_ATOMS: atom_id res chain seq x y z
N MET A 1 25.95 -4.66 -28.69
CA MET A 1 26.00 -5.56 -27.53
C MET A 1 25.92 -4.71 -26.26
N PRO A 2 24.84 -4.71 -25.47
CA PRO A 2 24.71 -3.84 -24.30
C PRO A 2 25.31 -4.52 -23.07
N LYS A 3 26.56 -4.22 -22.76
CA LYS A 3 27.25 -4.68 -21.53
C LYS A 3 26.88 -3.89 -20.25
N GLY A 4 26.16 -2.77 -20.36
CA GLY A 4 25.88 -1.88 -19.21
C GLY A 4 24.71 -2.28 -18.30
N LYS A 5 23.76 -3.08 -18.76
CA LYS A 5 22.56 -3.41 -17.97
C LYS A 5 22.71 -4.55 -16.95
N ARG A 6 23.69 -5.45 -17.17
CA ARG A 6 23.97 -6.54 -16.20
C ARG A 6 24.74 -6.06 -14.98
N ALA A 7 25.64 -5.07 -15.15
CA ALA A 7 26.43 -4.52 -14.04
C ALA A 7 25.56 -3.74 -13.04
N ALA A 8 24.61 -2.92 -13.53
CA ALA A 8 23.72 -2.15 -12.64
C ALA A 8 22.76 -3.03 -11.82
N ALA A 9 22.24 -4.12 -12.40
CA ALA A 9 21.39 -5.08 -11.69
C ALA A 9 22.17 -5.87 -10.61
N THR A 10 23.44 -6.17 -10.88
CA THR A 10 24.31 -6.89 -9.92
C THR A 10 24.74 -5.98 -8.77
N GLU A 11 24.96 -4.68 -9.02
CA GLU A 11 25.30 -3.69 -7.98
C GLU A 11 24.10 -3.32 -7.08
N GLU A 12 22.86 -3.42 -7.56
CA GLU A 12 21.65 -3.29 -6.72
C GLU A 12 21.39 -4.56 -5.88
N GLU A 13 21.75 -5.73 -6.35
CA GLU A 13 21.68 -6.98 -5.59
C GLU A 13 22.73 -7.06 -4.47
N GLU A 14 23.91 -6.47 -4.66
CA GLU A 14 24.97 -6.38 -3.63
C GLU A 14 24.72 -5.30 -2.57
N ARG A 15 23.90 -4.30 -2.86
CA ARG A 15 23.51 -3.23 -1.92
C ARG A 15 22.29 -3.58 -1.11
N GLY A 16 22.03 -4.73 -0.62
CA GLY A 16 20.88 -5.11 0.19
C GLY A 16 19.64 -4.18 0.04
N ALA A 17 18.45 -4.70 -0.13
CA ALA A 17 17.25 -3.89 -0.29
C ALA A 17 17.19 -2.81 0.81
N ARG A 18 16.95 -1.55 0.45
CA ARG A 18 16.76 -0.47 1.43
C ARG A 18 15.31 -0.46 1.89
N PRO A 19 15.05 -0.32 3.21
CA PRO A 19 13.70 -0.14 3.68
C PRO A 19 13.12 1.15 3.09
N PHE A 20 11.87 1.12 2.68
CA PHE A 20 11.21 2.34 2.22
C PHE A 20 10.56 3.12 3.39
N TRP A 21 10.40 2.46 4.53
CA TRP A 21 9.87 3.04 5.76
C TRP A 21 10.48 2.31 6.97
N SER A 22 10.76 3.04 8.04
CA SER A 22 11.26 2.52 9.31
C SER A 22 10.46 3.13 10.45
N GLY A 23 10.14 2.33 11.45
CA GLY A 23 9.36 2.76 12.60
C GLY A 23 9.24 1.68 13.66
N THR A 24 8.16 1.71 14.42
CA THR A 24 7.96 0.83 15.56
C THR A 24 6.62 0.13 15.46
N LEU A 25 6.60 -1.17 15.59
CA LEU A 25 5.38 -1.94 15.82
C LEU A 25 5.05 -1.89 17.30
N THR A 26 3.91 -1.28 17.66
CA THR A 26 3.47 -1.11 19.04
C THR A 26 2.24 -1.96 19.34
N PHE A 27 2.23 -2.58 20.53
CA PHE A 27 1.10 -3.34 21.05
C PHE A 27 1.08 -3.26 22.59
N GLY A 28 0.17 -2.49 23.14
CA GLY A 28 0.14 -2.20 24.57
C GLY A 28 1.47 -1.61 25.04
N LEU A 29 2.21 -2.32 25.90
CA LEU A 29 3.52 -1.90 26.38
C LEU A 29 4.70 -2.45 25.56
N VAL A 30 4.40 -3.23 24.53
CA VAL A 30 5.43 -3.83 23.66
C VAL A 30 5.73 -2.87 22.52
N SER A 31 7.03 -2.64 22.27
CA SER A 31 7.55 -1.77 21.24
C SER A 31 8.65 -2.50 20.50
N ILE A 32 8.46 -2.75 19.21
CA ILE A 32 9.37 -3.53 18.36
C ILE A 32 9.80 -2.67 17.18
N PRO A 33 11.03 -2.14 17.16
CA PRO A 33 11.56 -1.46 16.00
C PRO A 33 11.58 -2.36 14.77
N VAL A 34 11.02 -1.88 13.65
CA VAL A 34 10.89 -2.64 12.40
C VAL A 34 11.14 -1.77 11.18
N ASP A 35 11.58 -2.43 10.12
CA ASP A 35 11.76 -1.85 8.79
C ASP A 35 10.79 -2.51 7.81
N LEU A 36 10.16 -1.70 6.95
CA LEU A 36 9.26 -2.19 5.90
C LEU A 36 9.99 -2.27 4.56
N TYR A 37 9.89 -3.43 3.94
CA TYR A 37 10.39 -3.71 2.60
C TYR A 37 9.24 -4.10 1.68
N PRO A 38 9.19 -3.60 0.43
CA PRO A 38 8.16 -4.03 -0.52
C PRO A 38 8.20 -5.54 -0.74
N GLY A 39 7.06 -6.21 -0.62
CA GLY A 39 6.93 -7.65 -0.88
C GLY A 39 7.01 -7.97 -2.38
N ASN A 40 6.71 -6.98 -3.24
CA ASN A 40 6.69 -7.14 -4.69
C ASN A 40 7.79 -6.31 -5.36
N ARG A 41 8.43 -6.88 -6.36
CA ARG A 41 9.35 -6.14 -7.25
C ARG A 41 8.55 -5.50 -8.38
N ASN A 42 8.86 -4.24 -8.68
CA ASN A 42 8.28 -3.60 -9.86
C ASN A 42 8.95 -4.17 -11.12
N SER A 43 8.20 -4.99 -11.88
CA SER A 43 8.69 -5.63 -13.11
C SER A 43 8.59 -4.74 -14.35
N ARG A 44 8.00 -3.54 -14.23
CA ARG A 44 7.83 -2.65 -15.37
C ARG A 44 9.18 -2.05 -15.79
N THR A 45 9.55 -2.26 -17.05
CA THR A 45 10.70 -1.58 -17.65
C THR A 45 10.39 -0.07 -17.70
N PRO A 46 11.19 0.80 -17.07
CA PRO A 46 10.96 2.24 -17.15
C PRO A 46 11.27 2.72 -18.56
N LEU A 47 10.21 3.12 -19.28
CA LEU A 47 10.32 3.74 -20.61
C LEU A 47 10.19 5.26 -20.44
N ARG A 48 11.06 6.00 -21.12
CA ARG A 48 10.96 7.46 -21.26
C ARG A 48 10.37 7.80 -22.63
N MET A 49 9.52 8.82 -22.65
CA MET A 49 9.07 9.38 -23.92
C MET A 49 10.19 10.22 -24.52
N LEU A 50 10.48 9.98 -25.79
CA LEU A 50 11.49 10.68 -26.55
C LEU A 50 10.83 11.46 -27.69
N GLY A 51 11.40 12.59 -28.07
CA GLY A 51 11.08 13.29 -29.29
C GLY A 51 11.55 12.53 -30.53
N PRO A 52 11.16 12.97 -31.74
CA PRO A 52 11.63 12.41 -33.00
C PRO A 52 13.16 12.47 -33.16
N ASP A 53 13.80 13.39 -32.45
CA ASP A 53 15.24 13.60 -32.35
C ASP A 53 15.95 12.68 -31.33
N GLY A 54 15.19 11.82 -30.63
CA GLY A 54 15.69 10.92 -29.59
C GLY A 54 15.97 11.59 -28.24
N VAL A 55 15.59 12.85 -28.05
CA VAL A 55 15.78 13.60 -26.81
C VAL A 55 14.63 13.36 -25.85
N PRO A 56 14.88 13.15 -24.53
CA PRO A 56 13.81 12.97 -23.54
C PRO A 56 12.87 14.17 -23.47
N LEU A 57 11.55 13.88 -23.53
CA LEU A 57 10.52 14.91 -23.38
C LEU A 57 10.31 15.25 -21.90
N SER A 58 10.07 16.52 -21.62
CA SER A 58 9.60 17.04 -20.33
C SER A 58 8.13 17.46 -20.42
N ARG A 59 7.43 17.41 -19.28
CA ARG A 59 6.03 17.87 -19.20
C ARG A 59 6.03 19.31 -18.74
N ARG A 60 5.16 20.12 -19.36
CA ARG A 60 4.84 21.48 -18.92
C ARG A 60 3.36 21.60 -18.68
N TYR A 61 3.00 22.39 -17.69
CA TYR A 61 1.62 22.77 -17.45
C TYR A 61 1.36 24.12 -18.10
N TYR A 62 0.23 24.27 -18.78
CA TYR A 62 -0.17 25.52 -19.39
C TYR A 62 -1.64 25.80 -19.10
N SER A 63 -2.00 27.08 -18.99
CA SER A 63 -3.39 27.50 -18.84
C SER A 63 -4.12 27.37 -20.17
N GLN A 64 -5.18 26.59 -20.23
CA GLN A 64 -6.02 26.46 -21.43
C GLN A 64 -6.67 27.82 -21.85
N LYS A 65 -6.89 28.72 -20.88
CA LYS A 65 -7.51 30.01 -21.11
C LYS A 65 -6.55 31.04 -21.71
N THR A 66 -5.30 31.04 -21.29
CA THR A 66 -4.31 32.04 -21.69
C THR A 66 -3.22 31.50 -22.61
N GLY A 67 -3.06 30.18 -22.68
CA GLY A 67 -1.97 29.50 -23.41
C GLY A 67 -0.59 29.64 -22.77
N ASN A 68 -0.47 30.30 -21.63
CA ASN A 68 0.81 30.54 -20.96
C ASN A 68 1.21 29.31 -20.13
N ASP A 69 2.51 29.05 -20.11
CA ASP A 69 3.12 28.07 -19.19
C ASP A 69 2.90 28.51 -17.73
N LEU A 70 2.67 27.54 -16.86
CA LEU A 70 2.45 27.75 -15.43
C LEU A 70 3.57 27.06 -14.64
N ASP A 71 4.15 27.81 -13.71
CA ASP A 71 5.10 27.25 -12.74
C ASP A 71 4.36 26.47 -11.65
N SER A 72 5.03 25.46 -11.11
CA SER A 72 4.46 24.61 -10.06
C SER A 72 3.99 25.38 -8.81
N GLU A 73 4.65 26.50 -8.50
CA GLU A 73 4.32 27.37 -7.36
C GLU A 73 3.01 28.15 -7.57
N SER A 74 2.62 28.37 -8.83
CA SER A 74 1.39 29.08 -9.18
C SER A 74 0.17 28.16 -9.29
N MET A 75 0.36 26.85 -9.18
CA MET A 75 -0.73 25.88 -9.30
C MET A 75 -1.47 25.74 -7.97
N ILE A 76 -2.81 25.83 -8.05
CA ILE A 76 -3.72 25.65 -6.92
C ILE A 76 -4.40 24.28 -7.06
N ARG A 77 -4.56 23.55 -5.96
CA ARG A 77 -5.34 22.32 -5.93
C ARG A 77 -6.83 22.67 -5.87
N GLY A 78 -7.63 22.00 -6.68
CA GLY A 78 -9.09 22.17 -6.68
C GLY A 78 -9.79 20.85 -6.46
N TYR A 79 -10.79 20.84 -5.58
CA TYR A 79 -11.71 19.72 -5.40
C TYR A 79 -12.96 19.96 -6.23
N GLU A 80 -13.31 19.04 -7.13
CA GLU A 80 -14.50 19.15 -7.97
C GLU A 80 -15.74 18.74 -7.15
N ILE A 81 -16.63 19.71 -6.91
CA ILE A 81 -17.88 19.50 -6.17
C ILE A 81 -19.08 19.24 -7.09
N ASP A 82 -19.01 19.66 -8.32
CA ASP A 82 -19.98 19.48 -9.37
C ASP A 82 -19.27 19.63 -10.71
N LYS A 83 -19.89 19.19 -11.81
CA LYS A 83 -19.31 19.27 -13.14
C LYS A 83 -18.75 20.67 -13.43
N GLU A 84 -17.43 20.75 -13.64
CA GLU A 84 -16.68 22.00 -13.91
C GLU A 84 -16.72 23.06 -12.79
N LYS A 85 -17.18 22.68 -11.57
CA LYS A 85 -17.13 23.55 -10.40
C LYS A 85 -16.09 23.05 -9.40
N PHE A 86 -15.08 23.86 -9.19
CA PHE A 86 -13.97 23.53 -8.29
C PHE A 86 -13.93 24.46 -7.09
N VAL A 87 -13.65 23.91 -5.93
CA VAL A 87 -13.28 24.66 -4.73
C VAL A 87 -11.77 24.56 -4.58
N ALA A 88 -11.11 25.70 -4.48
CA ALA A 88 -9.68 25.75 -4.22
C ALA A 88 -9.41 25.19 -2.81
N VAL A 89 -8.41 24.31 -2.70
CA VAL A 89 -7.95 23.73 -1.44
C VAL A 89 -6.52 24.16 -1.23
N THR A 90 -6.25 24.85 -0.12
CA THR A 90 -4.91 25.30 0.23
C THR A 90 -4.08 24.18 0.87
N ASP A 91 -2.75 24.31 0.79
CA ASP A 91 -1.87 23.35 1.46
C ASP A 91 -2.07 23.37 2.98
N GLU A 92 -2.37 24.54 3.57
CA GLU A 92 -2.66 24.67 5.01
C GLU A 92 -3.95 23.91 5.40
N GLU A 93 -4.97 23.90 4.57
CA GLU A 93 -6.20 23.14 4.80
C GLU A 93 -5.92 21.63 4.74
N LEU A 94 -5.08 21.20 3.78
CA LEU A 94 -4.66 19.80 3.70
C LEU A 94 -3.81 19.37 4.89
N GLU A 95 -2.92 20.23 5.37
CA GLU A 95 -2.10 19.96 6.56
C GLU A 95 -2.95 19.84 7.83
N ARG A 96 -4.01 20.62 7.97
CA ARG A 96 -4.96 20.50 9.10
C ARG A 96 -5.75 19.20 9.09
N LEU A 97 -5.99 18.63 7.92
CA LEU A 97 -6.69 17.36 7.74
C LEU A 97 -5.73 16.16 7.77
N ALA A 98 -4.43 16.40 7.67
CA ALA A 98 -3.45 15.33 7.70
C ALA A 98 -3.44 14.66 9.09
N PRO A 99 -3.35 13.33 9.16
CA PRO A 99 -3.20 12.63 10.42
C PRO A 99 -1.90 13.05 11.11
N GLU A 100 -1.91 13.01 12.45
CA GLU A 100 -0.71 13.27 13.24
C GLU A 100 0.44 12.38 12.77
N GLN A 101 1.61 12.98 12.55
CA GLN A 101 2.76 12.24 12.07
C GLN A 101 3.25 11.29 13.17
N SER A 102 3.10 10.00 12.95
CA SER A 102 3.65 8.95 13.79
C SER A 102 4.51 8.01 12.94
N ARG A 103 5.53 7.44 13.58
CA ARG A 103 6.31 6.34 13.04
C ARG A 103 5.95 5.01 13.67
N ASP A 104 4.74 4.90 14.20
CA ASP A 104 4.25 3.70 14.83
C ASP A 104 3.27 2.97 13.95
N ILE A 105 3.40 1.66 13.92
CA ILE A 105 2.38 0.72 13.46
C ILE A 105 1.63 0.29 14.71
N ASP A 106 0.49 0.93 14.95
CA ASP A 106 -0.33 0.71 16.14
C ASP A 106 -1.22 -0.53 15.98
N LEU A 107 -0.77 -1.65 16.57
CA LEU A 107 -1.48 -2.92 16.53
C LEU A 107 -2.63 -2.91 17.55
N ARG A 108 -3.86 -2.77 17.03
CA ARG A 108 -5.06 -2.53 17.85
C ARG A 108 -5.80 -3.78 18.25
N THR A 109 -5.86 -4.76 17.37
CA THR A 109 -6.65 -5.97 17.61
C THR A 109 -6.11 -7.16 16.82
N PHE A 110 -6.56 -8.36 17.21
CA PHE A 110 -6.26 -9.60 16.51
C PHE A 110 -7.55 -10.24 16.00
N VAL A 111 -7.51 -10.78 14.81
CA VAL A 111 -8.62 -11.46 14.16
C VAL A 111 -8.17 -12.81 13.58
N PRO A 112 -9.05 -13.79 13.40
CA PRO A 112 -8.70 -15.03 12.71
C PRO A 112 -8.16 -14.76 11.31
N LEU A 113 -7.10 -15.47 10.89
CA LEU A 113 -6.46 -15.30 9.57
C LEU A 113 -7.48 -15.38 8.42
N GLU A 114 -8.46 -16.27 8.53
CA GLU A 114 -9.47 -16.55 7.51
C GLU A 114 -10.58 -15.49 7.45
N SER A 115 -10.65 -14.59 8.44
CA SER A 115 -11.74 -13.61 8.54
C SER A 115 -11.55 -12.39 7.65
N ILE A 116 -10.36 -12.21 7.05
CA ILE A 116 -10.05 -11.07 6.19
C ILE A 116 -10.19 -11.48 4.73
N PRO A 117 -11.23 -11.02 4.01
CA PRO A 117 -11.38 -11.32 2.59
C PRO A 117 -10.23 -10.73 1.76
N PRO A 118 -9.69 -11.47 0.76
CA PRO A 118 -8.57 -10.99 -0.08
C PRO A 118 -8.85 -9.68 -0.84
N LEU A 119 -10.12 -9.34 -1.06
CA LEU A 119 -10.53 -8.10 -1.73
C LEU A 119 -10.07 -6.83 -1.01
N TYR A 120 -9.86 -6.91 0.31
CA TYR A 120 -9.36 -5.79 1.09
C TYR A 120 -7.89 -5.48 0.85
N PHE A 121 -7.07 -6.45 0.41
CA PHE A 121 -5.63 -6.25 0.29
C PHE A 121 -5.27 -5.36 -0.91
N ASP A 122 -4.29 -4.47 -0.70
CA ASP A 122 -3.74 -3.58 -1.73
C ASP A 122 -2.27 -3.88 -2.01
N ARG A 123 -1.40 -3.81 -1.01
CA ARG A 123 0.05 -4.01 -1.16
C ARG A 123 0.64 -4.82 -0.03
N SER A 124 1.57 -5.68 -0.40
CA SER A 124 2.33 -6.54 0.53
C SER A 124 3.68 -5.94 0.88
N TYR A 125 4.07 -6.10 2.14
CA TYR A 125 5.35 -5.67 2.68
C TYR A 125 5.90 -6.73 3.64
N PHE A 126 7.21 -6.85 3.71
CA PHE A 126 7.88 -7.59 4.77
C PHE A 126 8.21 -6.65 5.92
N LEU A 127 7.86 -7.05 7.14
CA LEU A 127 8.32 -6.42 8.37
C LEU A 127 9.60 -7.13 8.79
N VAL A 128 10.68 -6.39 8.85
CA VAL A 128 11.98 -6.92 9.27
C VAL A 128 12.35 -6.28 10.60
N PRO A 129 12.72 -7.06 11.64
CA PRO A 129 13.12 -6.48 12.91
C PRO A 129 14.40 -5.68 12.76
N SER A 130 14.44 -4.47 13.30
CA SER A 130 15.67 -3.71 13.41
C SER A 130 16.56 -4.31 14.48
N SER A 131 17.86 -4.00 14.43
CA SER A 131 18.87 -4.57 15.34
C SER A 131 18.47 -4.46 16.82
N GLY A 132 18.51 -5.61 17.53
CA GLY A 132 18.19 -5.72 18.96
C GLY A 132 16.71 -6.01 19.26
N SER A 133 15.82 -6.05 18.26
CA SER A 133 14.39 -6.34 18.46
C SER A 133 13.96 -7.76 18.06
N GLU A 134 14.88 -8.60 17.60
CA GLU A 134 14.61 -9.92 17.00
C GLU A 134 13.87 -10.87 17.96
N LYS A 135 14.20 -10.84 19.25
CA LYS A 135 13.56 -11.73 20.23
C LYS A 135 12.07 -11.41 20.41
N ALA A 136 11.72 -10.15 20.59
CA ALA A 136 10.34 -9.71 20.75
C ALA A 136 9.54 -9.94 19.46
N TYR A 137 10.14 -9.65 18.31
CA TYR A 137 9.57 -9.87 17.00
C TYR A 137 9.23 -11.37 16.77
N ARG A 138 10.19 -12.28 17.02
CA ARG A 138 10.00 -13.72 16.86
C ARG A 138 8.94 -14.27 17.81
N LEU A 139 8.90 -13.76 19.06
CA LEU A 139 7.89 -14.16 20.04
C LEU A 139 6.49 -13.76 19.57
N LEU A 140 6.32 -12.53 19.09
CA LEU A 140 5.04 -12.07 18.54
C LEU A 140 4.63 -12.94 17.34
N GLY A 141 5.51 -13.11 16.35
CA GLY A 141 5.24 -13.93 15.16
C GLY A 141 4.84 -15.36 15.51
N ALA A 142 5.59 -16.05 16.37
CA ALA A 142 5.30 -17.41 16.79
C ALA A 142 3.96 -17.52 17.56
N THR A 143 3.63 -16.52 18.39
CA THR A 143 2.37 -16.47 19.12
C THR A 143 1.18 -16.30 18.17
N MET A 144 1.28 -15.38 17.21
CA MET A 144 0.26 -15.15 16.20
C MET A 144 0.05 -16.38 15.31
N GLU A 145 1.15 -17.03 14.89
CA GLU A 145 1.12 -18.22 14.05
C GLU A 145 0.45 -19.40 14.77
N LYS A 146 0.85 -19.67 16.04
CA LYS A 146 0.24 -20.70 16.88
C LYS A 146 -1.25 -20.46 17.11
N SER A 147 -1.65 -19.20 17.28
CA SER A 147 -3.04 -18.82 17.54
C SER A 147 -3.86 -18.66 16.25
N LYS A 148 -3.24 -18.75 15.07
CA LYS A 148 -3.86 -18.50 13.75
C LYS A 148 -4.55 -17.15 13.66
N LEU A 149 -3.90 -16.11 14.18
CA LEU A 149 -4.42 -14.75 14.21
C LEU A 149 -3.59 -13.82 13.32
N ALA A 150 -4.27 -12.90 12.64
CA ALA A 150 -3.69 -11.71 12.04
C ALA A 150 -3.87 -10.51 12.98
N GLY A 151 -2.90 -9.62 13.02
CA GLY A 151 -3.02 -8.36 13.73
C GLY A 151 -3.56 -7.27 12.82
N ILE A 152 -4.51 -6.47 13.32
CA ILE A 152 -5.01 -5.30 12.62
C ILE A 152 -4.38 -4.06 13.24
N ALA A 153 -3.75 -3.25 12.41
CA ALA A 153 -3.01 -2.06 12.81
C ALA A 153 -3.32 -0.88 11.91
N THR A 154 -2.95 0.30 12.37
CA THR A 154 -2.91 1.51 11.55
C THR A 154 -1.51 2.13 11.60
N PHE A 155 -1.09 2.79 10.54
CA PHE A 155 0.14 3.58 10.53
C PHE A 155 0.04 4.76 9.57
N VAL A 156 0.82 5.79 9.82
CA VAL A 156 0.85 6.99 8.99
C VAL A 156 2.09 6.98 8.10
N MET A 157 1.88 7.17 6.80
CA MET A 157 2.96 7.28 5.85
C MET A 157 2.65 8.36 4.81
N ARG A 158 3.59 9.30 4.63
CA ARG A 158 3.44 10.42 3.68
C ARG A 158 2.15 11.22 3.88
N GLY A 159 1.79 11.48 5.14
CA GLY A 159 0.60 12.26 5.49
C GLY A 159 -0.74 11.55 5.28
N LYS A 160 -0.73 10.23 5.05
CA LYS A 160 -1.95 9.42 4.92
C LYS A 160 -1.92 8.27 5.94
N GLU A 161 -3.06 8.03 6.59
CA GLU A 161 -3.27 6.84 7.42
C GLU A 161 -3.58 5.63 6.56
N TYR A 162 -2.97 4.51 6.89
CA TYR A 162 -3.17 3.21 6.24
C TYR A 162 -3.66 2.20 7.27
N LEU A 163 -4.70 1.48 6.91
CA LEU A 163 -5.11 0.26 7.59
C LEU A 163 -4.20 -0.88 7.10
N VAL A 164 -3.72 -1.72 8.01
CA VAL A 164 -2.80 -2.80 7.69
C VAL A 164 -3.13 -4.06 8.47
N ALA A 165 -3.10 -5.20 7.80
CA ALA A 165 -3.15 -6.51 8.44
C ALA A 165 -1.74 -7.12 8.50
N ILE A 166 -1.35 -7.59 9.67
CA ILE A 166 -0.06 -8.23 9.93
C ILE A 166 -0.27 -9.73 10.03
N PHE A 167 0.38 -10.48 9.16
CA PHE A 167 0.30 -11.92 9.08
C PHE A 167 1.61 -12.58 9.51
N PRO A 168 1.55 -13.59 10.40
CA PRO A 168 2.69 -14.44 10.65
C PRO A 168 2.83 -15.47 9.51
N GLU A 169 4.03 -15.63 8.98
CA GLU A 169 4.31 -16.55 7.90
C GLU A 169 5.73 -17.12 8.02
N ASN A 170 5.87 -18.39 8.38
CA ASN A 170 7.18 -19.08 8.49
C ASN A 170 8.22 -18.33 9.34
N GLY A 171 7.79 -17.79 10.48
CA GLY A 171 8.66 -17.10 11.43
C GLY A 171 8.99 -15.65 11.09
N ILE A 172 8.36 -15.10 10.04
CA ILE A 172 8.42 -13.67 9.69
C ILE A 172 7.04 -13.04 9.83
N LEU A 173 7.00 -11.71 9.86
CA LEU A 173 5.76 -10.95 9.80
C LEU A 173 5.65 -10.26 8.43
N ARG A 174 4.51 -10.43 7.80
CA ARG A 174 4.14 -9.78 6.55
C ARG A 174 3.00 -8.79 6.83
N ALA A 175 3.13 -7.59 6.32
CA ALA A 175 2.11 -6.54 6.41
C ALA A 175 1.41 -6.37 5.06
N GLU A 176 0.08 -6.39 5.07
CA GLU A 176 -0.75 -6.11 3.91
C GLU A 176 -1.52 -4.83 4.16
N THR A 177 -1.27 -3.78 3.38
CA THR A 177 -2.16 -2.61 3.42
C THR A 177 -3.53 -3.00 2.93
N MET A 178 -4.54 -2.42 3.58
CA MET A 178 -5.94 -2.75 3.32
C MET A 178 -6.70 -1.52 2.84
N ARG A 179 -7.73 -1.77 2.05
CA ARG A 179 -8.75 -0.78 1.70
C ARG A 179 -9.73 -0.63 2.84
N PHE A 180 -10.23 0.57 3.02
CA PHE A 180 -11.40 0.80 3.89
C PHE A 180 -12.67 0.25 3.22
N ALA A 181 -13.70 0.01 4.03
CA ALA A 181 -14.93 -0.62 3.54
C ALA A 181 -15.66 0.23 2.48
N ASP A 182 -15.57 1.54 2.57
CA ASP A 182 -16.13 2.52 1.63
C ASP A 182 -15.35 2.61 0.31
N GLU A 183 -14.12 2.12 0.25
CA GLU A 183 -13.33 2.01 -0.97
C GLU A 183 -13.69 0.75 -1.80
N LEU A 184 -14.45 -0.19 -1.23
CA LEU A 184 -14.85 -1.42 -1.88
C LEU A 184 -16.18 -1.27 -2.60
N ARG A 185 -16.22 -1.72 -3.86
CA ARG A 185 -17.47 -1.80 -4.61
C ARG A 185 -18.27 -3.01 -4.18
N SER A 186 -19.56 -2.82 -3.98
CA SER A 186 -20.50 -3.91 -3.78
C SER A 186 -20.90 -4.55 -5.14
N PRO A 187 -21.41 -5.81 -5.15
CA PRO A 187 -21.97 -6.39 -6.37
C PRO A 187 -23.08 -5.54 -7.01
N LYS A 188 -23.83 -4.76 -6.23
CA LYS A 188 -24.85 -3.84 -6.74
C LYS A 188 -24.25 -2.71 -7.58
N ASP A 189 -23.09 -2.18 -7.20
CA ASP A 189 -22.42 -1.08 -7.90
C ASP A 189 -21.99 -1.47 -9.33
N VAL A 190 -21.91 -2.78 -9.59
CA VAL A 190 -21.58 -3.35 -10.91
C VAL A 190 -22.77 -4.05 -11.57
N GLY A 191 -23.98 -3.84 -11.05
CA GLY A 191 -25.23 -4.38 -11.63
C GLY A 191 -25.49 -5.86 -11.35
N LEU A 192 -24.75 -6.46 -10.42
CA LEU A 192 -24.98 -7.85 -9.99
C LEU A 192 -25.97 -7.92 -8.82
N PRO A 193 -26.86 -8.93 -8.77
CA PRO A 193 -27.73 -9.15 -7.63
C PRO A 193 -26.94 -9.58 -6.40
N GLU A 194 -27.30 -9.12 -5.21
CA GLU A 194 -26.62 -9.48 -3.94
C GLU A 194 -26.64 -10.99 -3.64
N LYS A 195 -27.69 -11.68 -4.07
CA LYS A 195 -27.83 -13.14 -3.94
C LYS A 195 -28.32 -13.68 -5.27
N PRO A 196 -27.42 -14.22 -6.12
CA PRO A 196 -27.88 -14.93 -7.31
C PRO A 196 -28.72 -16.13 -6.83
N LYS A 197 -29.95 -16.25 -7.34
CA LYS A 197 -30.77 -17.45 -7.15
C LYS A 197 -30.14 -18.59 -7.96
N VAL A 198 -29.15 -19.25 -7.37
CA VAL A 198 -28.63 -20.49 -7.95
C VAL A 198 -29.64 -21.59 -7.69
N PRO A 199 -30.23 -22.22 -8.71
CA PRO A 199 -31.13 -23.36 -8.49
C PRO A 199 -30.35 -24.44 -7.76
N ALA A 200 -30.95 -25.02 -6.69
CA ALA A 200 -30.32 -26.05 -5.87
C ALA A 200 -29.82 -27.27 -6.69
N ALA A 201 -30.38 -27.50 -7.88
CA ALA A 201 -29.99 -28.56 -8.80
C ALA A 201 -28.63 -28.31 -9.50
N ALA A 202 -28.10 -27.09 -9.49
CA ALA A 202 -26.83 -26.75 -10.16
C ALA A 202 -25.59 -26.97 -9.27
N VAL A 203 -25.78 -27.21 -7.97
CA VAL A 203 -24.66 -27.44 -7.01
C VAL A 203 -24.55 -28.96 -6.77
N LYS A 204 -24.12 -29.72 -7.78
CA LYS A 204 -23.65 -31.09 -7.55
C LYS A 204 -22.16 -31.03 -7.17
N PRO A 205 -21.79 -31.64 -6.02
CA PRO A 205 -20.34 -31.78 -5.72
C PRO A 205 -19.73 -32.66 -6.83
N ARG A 206 -18.64 -32.16 -7.41
CA ARG A 206 -17.84 -32.95 -8.34
C ARG A 206 -17.07 -33.95 -7.48
N GLU A 207 -17.47 -35.22 -7.50
CA GLU A 207 -16.73 -36.29 -6.88
C GLU A 207 -15.31 -36.30 -7.48
N ALA A 208 -14.32 -36.13 -6.59
CA ALA A 208 -12.93 -36.24 -6.97
C ALA A 208 -12.65 -37.71 -7.37
N ARG A 209 -12.15 -37.89 -8.61
CA ARG A 209 -11.55 -39.12 -9.07
C ARG A 209 -10.09 -39.14 -8.73
#